data_4084956a9baad6ab0feb85693fccac26
#
_entry.id   4084956a9baad6ab0feb85693fccac26
#
_cell.length_a   1.000
_cell.length_b   1.000
_cell.length_c   1.000
_cell.angle_alpha   90.00
_cell.angle_beta   90.00
_cell.angle_gamma   90.00
#
_symmetry.space_group_name_H-M   'P 1'
#
loop_
_entity.id
_entity.type
_entity.pdbx_description
1 polymer ?
#
loop_
_entity_poly.entity_id
_entity_poly.type
_entity_poly.pdbx_seq_one_letter_code
_entity_poly.pdbx_strand_id
1 'polypeptide(L)'
;MRTAPASPTPGEVLALARRHWSPGAGTAEHLPLGFGAHHWRVDDERNGTALFMTLDLPSPTRTADSFVAAYRAAQGLHGAEVPGVLAPLDTLDGRVSVPCAGGLLSATPWHEGRSPAPEEAAAASHRGRVRSLLGSLHSAAPPDGLRPWAARVGPDLAQRLAEVTAMPWQEGPLGERARELLRAARPRLVEAERRYRELREIERAAAERRVPTHGEPHAGNQLLTADGELYLVDWETLALAPPERDLAALEPADRGEHAEPRMLEMFALEWTLSEVEEYQRWFRAPHTGTEDDRIALAGLEEELAP
;
A
#
# COMPACT_ATOMS: atom_id res chain seq x y z
N MET A 1 2.38 2.35 -10.64
CA MET A 1 1.94 1.90 -12.00
C MET A 1 3.06 2.12 -13.00
N ARG A 2 3.35 1.12 -13.83
CA ARG A 2 4.43 1.20 -14.85
C ARG A 2 3.98 1.94 -16.10
N THR A 3 2.71 1.78 -16.45
CA THR A 3 2.11 2.51 -17.57
C THR A 3 1.75 3.92 -17.12
N ALA A 4 2.23 4.94 -17.84
CA ALA A 4 1.86 6.32 -17.55
C ALA A 4 0.34 6.51 -17.74
N PRO A 5 -0.34 7.23 -16.84
CA PRO A 5 -1.76 7.51 -16.99
C PRO A 5 -1.99 8.50 -18.14
N ALA A 6 -3.18 8.44 -18.75
CA ALA A 6 -3.58 9.44 -19.72
C ALA A 6 -3.78 10.84 -19.08
N SER A 7 -4.20 10.87 -17.81
CA SER A 7 -4.28 12.05 -16.96
C SER A 7 -4.05 11.63 -15.49
N PRO A 8 -3.27 12.39 -14.70
CA PRO A 8 -2.61 13.63 -15.11
C PRO A 8 -1.40 13.38 -16.01
N THR A 9 -1.19 14.26 -16.97
CA THR A 9 0.05 14.34 -17.73
C THR A 9 1.19 14.88 -16.86
N PRO A 10 2.48 14.65 -17.21
CA PRO A 10 3.60 15.26 -16.48
C PRO A 10 3.49 16.79 -16.37
N GLY A 11 2.96 17.47 -17.41
CA GLY A 11 2.73 18.91 -17.38
C GLY A 11 1.68 19.36 -16.36
N GLU A 12 0.61 18.57 -16.18
CA GLU A 12 -0.41 18.82 -15.16
C GLU A 12 0.15 18.59 -13.75
N VAL A 13 0.92 17.51 -13.56
CA VAL A 13 1.62 17.27 -12.28
C VAL A 13 2.59 18.41 -11.96
N LEU A 14 3.39 18.86 -12.93
CA LEU A 14 4.30 19.99 -12.76
C LEU A 14 3.55 21.27 -12.36
N ALA A 15 2.41 21.55 -12.99
CA ALA A 15 1.60 22.72 -12.65
C ALA A 15 1.07 22.66 -11.21
N LEU A 16 0.63 21.47 -10.75
CA LEU A 16 0.19 21.25 -9.37
C LEU A 16 1.37 21.34 -8.38
N ALA A 17 2.53 20.78 -8.72
CA ALA A 17 3.73 20.89 -7.89
C ALA A 17 4.16 22.34 -7.68
N ARG A 18 4.18 23.14 -8.75
CA ARG A 18 4.47 24.59 -8.69
C ARG A 18 3.48 25.35 -7.82
N ARG A 19 2.22 25.02 -7.95
CA ARG A 19 1.15 25.70 -7.21
C ARG A 19 1.15 25.38 -5.72
N HIS A 20 1.49 24.14 -5.36
CA HIS A 20 1.19 23.64 -4.02
C HIS A 20 2.41 23.27 -3.18
N TRP A 21 3.59 23.02 -3.79
CA TRP A 21 4.78 22.62 -3.02
C TRP A 21 6.03 23.41 -3.37
N SER A 22 6.35 23.51 -4.65
CA SER A 22 7.61 24.13 -5.11
C SER A 22 7.37 25.06 -6.31
N PRO A 23 7.18 26.38 -6.09
CA PRO A 23 7.00 27.34 -7.18
C PRO A 23 8.14 27.38 -8.20
N GLY A 24 9.34 26.90 -7.81
CA GLY A 24 10.54 26.80 -8.65
C GLY A 24 10.64 25.51 -9.48
N ALA A 25 9.72 24.55 -9.30
CA ALA A 25 9.78 23.27 -10.01
C ALA A 25 9.93 23.46 -11.54
N GLY A 26 10.90 22.75 -12.13
CA GLY A 26 11.28 22.88 -13.56
C GLY A 26 10.71 21.77 -14.43
N THR A 27 10.80 20.53 -13.96
CA THR A 27 10.43 19.33 -14.71
C THR A 27 9.58 18.38 -13.88
N ALA A 28 8.79 17.54 -14.57
CA ALA A 28 8.12 16.38 -13.98
C ALA A 28 8.28 15.20 -14.93
N GLU A 29 8.67 14.06 -14.40
CA GLU A 29 8.86 12.81 -15.13
C GLU A 29 8.08 11.69 -14.46
N HIS A 30 7.30 10.91 -15.24
CA HIS A 30 6.61 9.73 -14.73
C HIS A 30 7.62 8.63 -14.38
N LEU A 31 7.45 8.03 -13.21
CA LEU A 31 8.27 6.93 -12.74
C LEU A 31 7.49 5.61 -12.89
N PRO A 32 8.00 4.64 -13.66
CA PRO A 32 7.35 3.33 -13.84
C PRO A 32 7.60 2.43 -12.62
N LEU A 33 7.16 2.87 -11.43
CA LEU A 33 7.38 2.21 -10.14
C LEU A 33 6.05 1.75 -9.53
N GLY A 34 6.14 0.72 -8.68
CA GLY A 34 5.05 0.25 -7.85
C GLY A 34 3.88 -0.36 -8.62
N PHE A 35 2.81 -0.65 -7.86
CA PHE A 35 1.52 -1.12 -8.34
C PHE A 35 0.43 -0.42 -7.52
N GLY A 36 -0.68 -0.02 -8.15
CA GLY A 36 -1.81 0.64 -7.47
C GLY A 36 -1.80 2.17 -7.52
N ALA A 37 -0.62 2.83 -7.47
CA ALA A 37 -0.48 4.29 -7.57
C ALA A 37 0.39 4.71 -8.75
N HIS A 38 0.27 5.98 -9.17
CA HIS A 38 1.17 6.58 -10.16
C HIS A 38 2.17 7.52 -9.48
N HIS A 39 3.40 7.50 -9.96
CA HIS A 39 4.47 8.30 -9.36
C HIS A 39 5.18 9.19 -10.37
N TRP A 40 5.67 10.32 -9.90
CA TRP A 40 6.49 11.25 -10.68
C TRP A 40 7.64 11.78 -9.83
N ARG A 41 8.79 12.00 -10.49
CA ARG A 41 9.84 12.85 -9.97
C ARG A 41 9.60 14.26 -10.45
N VAL A 42 9.66 15.23 -9.55
CA VAL A 42 9.57 16.66 -9.87
C VAL A 42 10.83 17.34 -9.37
N ASP A 43 11.63 17.90 -10.27
CA ASP A 43 12.88 18.57 -9.92
C ASP A 43 12.69 20.09 -9.83
N ASP A 44 13.27 20.70 -8.78
CA ASP A 44 13.46 22.14 -8.62
C ASP A 44 14.94 22.47 -8.64
N GLU A 45 15.47 22.68 -9.84
CA GLU A 45 16.89 22.96 -10.05
C GLU A 45 17.34 24.27 -9.39
N ARG A 46 16.41 25.22 -9.18
CA ARG A 46 16.72 26.51 -8.53
C ARG A 46 17.09 26.35 -7.08
N ASN A 47 16.42 25.42 -6.40
CA ASN A 47 16.63 25.13 -4.98
C ASN A 47 17.50 23.89 -4.77
N GLY A 48 17.88 23.17 -5.82
CA GLY A 48 18.62 21.90 -5.73
C GLY A 48 17.82 20.80 -5.01
N THR A 49 16.48 20.83 -5.09
CA THR A 49 15.58 19.88 -4.43
C THR A 49 14.78 19.09 -5.45
N ALA A 50 14.28 17.96 -5.05
CA ALA A 50 13.33 17.19 -5.85
C ALA A 50 12.22 16.60 -4.95
N LEU A 51 11.07 16.32 -5.57
CA LEU A 51 9.90 15.73 -4.92
C LEU A 51 9.59 14.38 -5.57
N PHE A 52 9.20 13.43 -4.76
CA PHE A 52 8.51 12.23 -5.17
C PHE A 52 7.01 12.46 -5.03
N MET A 53 6.30 12.52 -6.15
CA MET A 53 4.86 12.77 -6.18
C MET A 53 4.12 11.46 -6.32
N THR A 54 3.06 11.25 -5.54
CA THR A 54 2.21 10.05 -5.58
C THR A 54 0.77 10.44 -5.84
N LEU A 55 0.14 9.79 -6.81
CA LEU A 55 -1.30 9.89 -7.06
C LEU A 55 -1.98 8.61 -6.58
N ASP A 56 -2.73 8.73 -5.49
CA ASP A 56 -3.53 7.65 -4.91
C ASP A 56 -4.97 7.75 -5.41
N LEU A 57 -5.49 6.62 -5.88
CA LEU A 57 -6.87 6.51 -6.34
C LEU A 57 -7.73 5.89 -5.24
N PRO A 58 -8.79 6.58 -4.77
CA PRO A 58 -9.70 6.02 -3.78
C PRO A 58 -10.40 4.75 -4.27
N SER A 59 -10.62 3.83 -3.35
CA SER A 59 -11.41 2.61 -3.56
C SER A 59 -12.50 2.51 -2.49
N PRO A 60 -13.41 1.54 -2.56
CA PRO A 60 -14.42 1.34 -1.52
C PRO A 60 -13.84 1.08 -0.13
N THR A 61 -12.61 0.55 -0.05
CA THR A 61 -11.90 0.25 1.20
C THR A 61 -10.86 1.30 1.59
N ARG A 62 -10.45 2.16 0.65
CA ARG A 62 -9.45 3.23 0.83
C ARG A 62 -10.02 4.55 0.33
N THR A 63 -10.58 5.33 1.23
CA THR A 63 -11.23 6.62 0.89
C THR A 63 -10.22 7.77 0.88
N ALA A 64 -10.55 8.88 0.21
CA ALA A 64 -9.74 10.11 0.24
C ALA A 64 -9.46 10.58 1.68
N ASP A 65 -10.46 10.51 2.57
CA ASP A 65 -10.30 10.87 3.97
C ASP A 65 -9.39 9.91 4.74
N SER A 66 -9.34 8.61 4.37
CA SER A 66 -8.41 7.67 5.00
C SER A 66 -6.97 7.96 4.59
N PHE A 67 -6.70 8.30 3.34
CA PHE A 67 -5.38 8.74 2.88
C PHE A 67 -4.92 9.99 3.63
N VAL A 68 -5.76 11.03 3.70
CA VAL A 68 -5.41 12.26 4.43
C VAL A 68 -5.10 11.99 5.90
N ALA A 69 -5.89 11.14 6.57
CA ALA A 69 -5.66 10.80 7.97
C ALA A 69 -4.34 10.02 8.15
N ALA A 70 -4.03 9.05 7.27
CA ALA A 70 -2.81 8.27 7.30
C ALA A 70 -1.56 9.16 7.07
N TYR A 71 -1.62 10.05 6.07
CA TYR A 71 -0.52 10.97 5.75
C TYR A 71 -0.26 11.98 6.87
N ARG A 72 -1.32 12.53 7.51
CA ARG A 72 -1.17 13.38 8.70
C ARG A 72 -0.54 12.63 9.86
N ALA A 73 -0.94 11.39 10.08
CA ALA A 73 -0.34 10.57 11.11
C ALA A 73 1.12 10.23 10.80
N ALA A 74 1.48 9.95 9.55
CA ALA A 74 2.88 9.77 9.14
C ALA A 74 3.72 11.03 9.40
N GLN A 75 3.17 12.24 9.14
CA GLN A 75 3.83 13.48 9.52
C GLN A 75 4.04 13.60 11.05
N GLY A 76 3.05 13.18 11.84
CA GLY A 76 3.18 13.14 13.30
C GLY A 76 4.28 12.20 13.78
N LEU A 77 4.38 11.01 13.20
CA LEU A 77 5.46 10.05 13.49
C LEU A 77 6.84 10.61 13.08
N HIS A 78 6.93 11.21 11.90
CA HIS A 78 8.15 11.86 11.43
C HIS A 78 8.56 13.02 12.35
N GLY A 79 7.63 13.87 12.75
CA GLY A 79 7.86 14.97 13.69
C GLY A 79 8.25 14.51 15.11
N ALA A 80 7.86 13.29 15.49
CA ALA A 80 8.29 12.61 16.72
C ALA A 80 9.61 11.83 16.54
N GLU A 81 10.30 12.01 15.40
CA GLU A 81 11.59 11.38 15.07
C GLU A 81 11.56 9.84 15.12
N VAL A 82 10.41 9.23 14.79
CA VAL A 82 10.32 7.77 14.68
C VAL A 82 11.20 7.30 13.51
N PRO A 83 12.17 6.39 13.76
CA PRO A 83 13.14 5.97 12.75
C PRO A 83 12.47 5.36 11.51
N GLY A 84 13.02 5.67 10.34
CA GLY A 84 12.61 5.09 9.06
C GLY A 84 11.28 5.61 8.50
N VAL A 85 10.69 6.66 9.09
CA VAL A 85 9.46 7.27 8.58
C VAL A 85 9.78 8.36 7.56
N LEU A 86 9.42 8.13 6.30
CA LEU A 86 9.49 9.13 5.24
C LEU A 86 8.08 9.64 4.94
N ALA A 87 7.73 10.79 5.53
CA ALA A 87 6.36 11.31 5.50
C ALA A 87 6.12 12.29 4.35
N PRO A 88 4.87 12.41 3.84
CA PRO A 88 4.49 13.46 2.90
C PRO A 88 4.69 14.87 3.46
N LEU A 89 5.01 15.82 2.56
CA LEU A 89 5.16 17.23 2.87
C LEU A 89 3.82 17.94 2.91
N ASP A 90 3.73 18.99 3.71
CA ASP A 90 2.64 19.94 3.60
C ASP A 90 2.71 20.74 2.29
N THR A 91 1.56 21.02 1.71
CA THR A 91 1.43 22.06 0.69
C THR A 91 1.71 23.44 1.29
N LEU A 92 1.92 24.45 0.44
CA LEU A 92 2.14 25.83 0.86
C LEU A 92 0.97 26.42 1.67
N ASP A 93 -0.22 25.84 1.53
CA ASP A 93 -1.43 26.22 2.31
C ASP A 93 -1.76 25.22 3.42
N GLY A 94 -0.83 24.36 3.82
CA GLY A 94 -0.92 23.48 4.98
C GLY A 94 -1.76 22.21 4.78
N ARG A 95 -2.09 21.81 3.55
CA ARG A 95 -2.72 20.50 3.27
C ARG A 95 -1.64 19.45 3.03
N VAL A 96 -1.95 18.17 3.23
CA VAL A 96 -1.02 17.05 2.97
C VAL A 96 -1.14 16.49 1.55
N SER A 97 -2.22 16.81 0.86
CA SER A 97 -2.50 16.37 -0.52
C SER A 97 -3.46 17.31 -1.22
N VAL A 98 -3.57 17.20 -2.54
CA VAL A 98 -4.51 17.95 -3.37
C VAL A 98 -5.28 17.03 -4.30
N PRO A 99 -6.56 17.36 -4.63
CA PRO A 99 -7.31 16.60 -5.63
C PRO A 99 -6.63 16.63 -7.00
N CYS A 100 -6.54 15.47 -7.64
CA CYS A 100 -5.97 15.32 -8.99
C CYS A 100 -6.58 14.10 -9.68
N ALA A 101 -7.11 14.24 -10.88
CA ALA A 101 -7.56 13.15 -11.75
C ALA A 101 -8.42 12.06 -11.03
N GLY A 102 -9.33 12.47 -10.17
CA GLY A 102 -10.20 11.57 -9.40
C GLY A 102 -9.55 10.96 -8.15
N GLY A 103 -8.28 11.27 -7.88
CA GLY A 103 -7.53 10.85 -6.70
C GLY A 103 -6.96 12.02 -5.90
N LEU A 104 -5.98 11.69 -5.07
CA LEU A 104 -5.21 12.62 -4.26
C LEU A 104 -3.73 12.59 -4.66
N LEU A 105 -3.18 13.74 -5.02
CA LEU A 105 -1.75 13.92 -5.27
C LEU A 105 -1.08 14.40 -3.97
N SER A 106 -0.07 13.68 -3.53
CA SER A 106 0.80 14.00 -2.40
C SER A 106 2.25 14.15 -2.86
N ALA A 107 3.10 14.70 -2.01
CA ALA A 107 4.53 14.84 -2.27
C ALA A 107 5.35 14.43 -1.05
N THR A 108 6.41 13.66 -1.24
CA THR A 108 7.45 13.41 -0.25
C THR A 108 8.79 14.00 -0.74
N PRO A 109 9.74 14.30 0.14
CA PRO A 109 11.08 14.62 -0.30
C PRO A 109 11.66 13.49 -1.15
N TRP A 110 12.35 13.84 -2.24
CA TRP A 110 13.08 12.85 -3.01
C TRP A 110 14.31 12.37 -2.25
N HIS A 111 14.47 11.07 -2.16
CA HIS A 111 15.69 10.44 -1.67
C HIS A 111 16.25 9.53 -2.74
N GLU A 112 17.56 9.66 -3.01
CA GLU A 112 18.25 8.73 -3.91
C GLU A 112 18.34 7.37 -3.23
N GLY A 113 17.77 6.36 -3.85
CA GLY A 113 17.71 5.01 -3.30
C GLY A 113 16.93 4.07 -4.21
N ARG A 114 16.71 2.87 -3.73
CA ARG A 114 15.95 1.82 -4.42
C ARG A 114 15.29 0.87 -3.43
N SER A 115 14.34 0.11 -3.88
CA SER A 115 13.87 -1.06 -3.12
C SER A 115 15.00 -2.10 -3.03
N PRO A 116 15.11 -2.85 -1.92
CA PRO A 116 16.09 -3.92 -1.80
C PRO A 116 15.86 -5.00 -2.86
N ALA A 117 16.92 -5.54 -3.43
CA ALA A 117 16.82 -6.71 -4.29
C ALA A 117 16.35 -7.94 -3.49
N PRO A 118 15.75 -8.97 -4.12
CA PRO A 118 15.22 -10.14 -3.40
C PRO A 118 16.23 -10.79 -2.45
N GLU A 119 17.49 -10.93 -2.87
CA GLU A 119 18.56 -11.51 -2.06
C GLU A 119 18.93 -10.62 -0.88
N GLU A 120 18.92 -9.29 -1.06
CA GLU A 120 19.14 -8.32 0.02
C GLU A 120 17.99 -8.35 1.02
N ALA A 121 16.75 -8.33 0.53
CA ALA A 121 15.55 -8.41 1.38
C ALA A 121 15.55 -9.72 2.20
N ALA A 122 15.99 -10.83 1.63
CA ALA A 122 16.12 -12.12 2.29
C ALA A 122 17.29 -12.22 3.28
N ALA A 123 18.26 -11.30 3.26
CA ALA A 123 19.42 -11.33 4.16
C ALA A 123 18.98 -11.06 5.62
N ALA A 124 19.46 -11.86 6.57
CA ALA A 124 19.10 -11.74 7.99
C ALA A 124 19.42 -10.36 8.57
N SER A 125 20.49 -9.70 8.11
CA SER A 125 20.84 -8.34 8.52
C SER A 125 19.81 -7.32 8.08
N HIS A 126 19.29 -7.43 6.84
CA HIS A 126 18.26 -6.54 6.33
C HIS A 126 16.92 -6.77 7.05
N ARG A 127 16.48 -8.02 7.19
CA ARG A 127 15.28 -8.38 7.94
C ARG A 127 15.33 -7.90 9.39
N GLY A 128 16.51 -7.98 10.04
CA GLY A 128 16.73 -7.45 11.38
C GLY A 128 16.52 -5.93 11.45
N ARG A 129 16.93 -5.17 10.42
CA ARG A 129 16.70 -3.72 10.32
C ARG A 129 15.21 -3.41 10.17
N VAL A 130 14.51 -4.10 9.26
CA VAL A 130 13.05 -3.93 9.08
C VAL A 130 12.32 -4.20 10.39
N ARG A 131 12.65 -5.29 11.08
CA ARG A 131 12.08 -5.60 12.39
C ARG A 131 12.36 -4.51 13.44
N SER A 132 13.55 -3.91 13.42
CA SER A 132 13.89 -2.79 14.31
C SER A 132 13.06 -1.55 14.03
N LEU A 133 12.85 -1.19 12.75
CA LEU A 133 12.00 -0.07 12.35
C LEU A 133 10.55 -0.29 12.78
N LEU A 134 10.00 -1.48 12.53
CA LEU A 134 8.65 -1.84 12.97
C LEU A 134 8.52 -1.82 14.49
N GLY A 135 9.53 -2.29 15.23
CA GLY A 135 9.58 -2.21 16.70
C GLY A 135 9.54 -0.76 17.19
N SER A 136 10.25 0.15 16.53
CA SER A 136 10.20 1.58 16.84
C SER A 136 8.83 2.19 16.54
N LEU A 137 8.24 1.85 15.38
CA LEU A 137 6.89 2.27 15.00
C LEU A 137 5.84 1.80 16.02
N HIS A 138 5.85 0.51 16.36
CA HIS A 138 4.89 -0.08 17.30
C HIS A 138 5.03 0.45 18.74
N SER A 139 6.20 0.99 19.08
CA SER A 139 6.45 1.58 20.40
C SER A 139 6.16 3.09 20.44
N ALA A 140 5.92 3.70 19.30
CA ALA A 140 5.63 5.12 19.22
C ALA A 140 4.25 5.45 19.80
N ALA A 141 4.13 6.62 20.43
CA ALA A 141 2.82 7.14 20.82
C ALA A 141 1.97 7.38 19.54
N PRO A 142 0.72 6.91 19.53
CA PRO A 142 -0.16 7.14 18.39
C PRO A 142 -0.30 8.64 18.09
N PRO A 143 -0.04 9.10 16.87
CA PRO A 143 -0.28 10.49 16.49
C PRO A 143 -1.76 10.86 16.57
N ASP A 144 -2.02 12.14 16.83
CA ASP A 144 -3.39 12.66 16.83
C ASP A 144 -4.09 12.40 15.49
N GLY A 145 -5.32 11.91 15.56
CA GLY A 145 -6.13 11.62 14.38
C GLY A 145 -5.79 10.30 13.66
N LEU A 146 -4.81 9.52 14.14
CA LEU A 146 -4.56 8.19 13.61
C LEU A 146 -5.79 7.31 13.78
N ARG A 147 -6.33 6.81 12.67
CA ARG A 147 -7.57 6.03 12.66
C ARG A 147 -7.33 4.58 13.07
N PRO A 148 -8.30 3.95 13.74
CA PRO A 148 -8.31 2.51 13.89
C PRO A 148 -8.33 1.83 12.50
N TRP A 149 -7.59 0.74 12.39
CA TRP A 149 -7.65 -0.11 11.21
C TRP A 149 -9.09 -0.59 10.97
N ALA A 150 -9.49 -0.61 9.72
CA ALA A 150 -10.75 -1.14 9.24
C ALA A 150 -10.49 -2.34 8.33
N ALA A 151 -11.28 -3.40 8.52
CA ALA A 151 -11.19 -4.59 7.67
C ALA A 151 -11.36 -4.23 6.19
N ARG A 152 -10.44 -4.71 5.35
CA ARG A 152 -10.48 -4.50 3.90
C ARG A 152 -11.38 -5.51 3.17
N VAL A 153 -11.61 -6.66 3.77
CA VAL A 153 -12.47 -7.70 3.21
C VAL A 153 -13.94 -7.38 3.50
N GLY A 154 -14.69 -7.12 2.45
CA GLY A 154 -16.14 -6.89 2.55
C GLY A 154 -16.92 -8.14 2.94
N PRO A 155 -18.18 -7.98 3.40
CA PRO A 155 -19.02 -9.12 3.71
C PRO A 155 -19.31 -9.96 2.45
N ASP A 156 -19.47 -11.26 2.65
CA ASP A 156 -19.90 -12.22 1.61
C ASP A 156 -19.05 -12.20 0.33
N LEU A 157 -17.71 -12.04 0.49
CA LEU A 157 -16.77 -11.98 -0.63
C LEU A 157 -16.89 -13.21 -1.55
N ALA A 158 -16.89 -14.41 -0.97
CA ALA A 158 -16.98 -15.65 -1.75
C ALA A 158 -18.30 -15.77 -2.52
N GLN A 159 -19.39 -15.27 -1.95
CA GLN A 159 -20.67 -15.21 -2.64
C GLN A 159 -20.64 -14.21 -3.80
N ARG A 160 -20.14 -12.98 -3.56
CA ARG A 160 -19.99 -11.96 -4.61
C ARG A 160 -19.09 -12.45 -5.74
N LEU A 161 -17.98 -13.13 -5.41
CA LEU A 161 -17.10 -13.73 -6.42
C LEU A 161 -17.82 -14.81 -7.23
N ALA A 162 -18.66 -15.64 -6.59
CA ALA A 162 -19.46 -16.64 -7.31
C ALA A 162 -20.43 -15.99 -8.31
N GLU A 163 -21.09 -14.90 -7.91
CA GLU A 163 -22.03 -14.16 -8.75
C GLU A 163 -21.32 -13.50 -9.94
N VAL A 164 -20.22 -12.76 -9.70
CA VAL A 164 -19.51 -12.04 -10.76
C VAL A 164 -18.76 -12.96 -11.71
N THR A 165 -18.35 -14.14 -11.26
CA THR A 165 -17.67 -15.14 -12.12
C THR A 165 -18.63 -16.09 -12.84
N ALA A 166 -19.94 -15.96 -12.63
CA ALA A 166 -20.94 -16.79 -13.29
C ALA A 166 -21.01 -16.57 -14.80
N MET A 167 -20.73 -15.34 -15.25
CA MET A 167 -20.74 -14.94 -16.65
C MET A 167 -19.31 -14.65 -17.15
N PRO A 168 -19.00 -14.86 -18.44
CA PRO A 168 -17.71 -14.50 -19.02
C PRO A 168 -17.39 -13.00 -18.86
N TRP A 169 -16.12 -12.68 -18.67
CA TRP A 169 -15.63 -11.30 -18.62
C TRP A 169 -15.09 -10.87 -19.98
N GLN A 170 -15.56 -9.75 -20.50
CA GLN A 170 -15.28 -9.28 -21.86
C GLN A 170 -14.56 -7.92 -21.91
N GLU A 171 -14.20 -7.36 -20.77
CA GLU A 171 -13.67 -6.00 -20.63
C GLU A 171 -12.20 -5.87 -21.06
N GLY A 172 -11.52 -6.99 -21.34
CA GLY A 172 -10.15 -7.00 -21.83
C GLY A 172 -9.57 -8.39 -22.06
N PRO A 173 -8.33 -8.48 -22.56
CA PRO A 173 -7.74 -9.74 -23.01
C PRO A 173 -7.39 -10.73 -21.89
N LEU A 174 -7.27 -10.27 -20.63
CA LEU A 174 -6.88 -11.11 -19.48
C LEU A 174 -8.05 -11.44 -18.56
N GLY A 175 -9.21 -10.80 -18.74
CA GLY A 175 -10.37 -10.94 -17.86
C GLY A 175 -10.87 -12.37 -17.75
N GLU A 176 -11.00 -13.10 -18.86
CA GLU A 176 -11.48 -14.48 -18.83
C GLU A 176 -10.53 -15.42 -18.10
N ARG A 177 -9.21 -15.23 -18.25
CA ARG A 177 -8.19 -15.99 -17.50
C ARG A 177 -8.30 -15.74 -16.00
N ALA A 178 -8.42 -14.48 -15.58
CA ALA A 178 -8.62 -14.12 -14.18
C ALA A 178 -9.92 -14.72 -13.60
N ARG A 179 -11.01 -14.68 -14.36
CA ARG A 179 -12.29 -15.29 -13.97
C ARG A 179 -12.17 -16.81 -13.74
N GLU A 180 -11.48 -17.52 -14.65
CA GLU A 180 -11.25 -18.98 -14.52
C GLU A 180 -10.43 -19.32 -13.28
N LEU A 181 -9.39 -18.57 -12.98
CA LEU A 181 -8.57 -18.73 -11.75
C LEU A 181 -9.43 -18.59 -10.49
N LEU A 182 -10.24 -17.52 -10.42
CA LEU A 182 -11.14 -17.27 -9.29
C LEU A 182 -12.18 -18.38 -9.12
N ARG A 183 -12.76 -18.88 -10.22
CA ARG A 183 -13.70 -20.01 -10.17
C ARG A 183 -13.04 -21.29 -9.66
N ALA A 184 -11.83 -21.58 -10.11
CA ALA A 184 -11.08 -22.76 -9.65
C ALA A 184 -10.72 -22.67 -8.15
N ALA A 185 -10.37 -21.48 -7.67
CA ALA A 185 -10.01 -21.23 -6.29
C ALA A 185 -11.22 -21.11 -5.33
N ARG A 186 -12.45 -21.01 -5.84
CA ARG A 186 -13.66 -20.75 -5.04
C ARG A 186 -13.78 -21.60 -3.75
N PRO A 187 -13.58 -22.92 -3.73
CA PRO A 187 -13.73 -23.72 -2.50
C PRO A 187 -12.78 -23.23 -1.41
N ARG A 188 -11.53 -22.88 -1.77
CA ARG A 188 -10.53 -22.36 -0.83
C ARG A 188 -10.89 -20.95 -0.35
N LEU A 189 -11.38 -20.09 -1.22
CA LEU A 189 -11.80 -18.74 -0.86
C LEU A 189 -12.99 -18.74 0.11
N VAL A 190 -13.94 -19.66 -0.03
CA VAL A 190 -15.04 -19.85 0.93
C VAL A 190 -14.50 -20.20 2.30
N GLU A 191 -13.57 -21.14 2.37
CA GLU A 191 -12.98 -21.57 3.65
C GLU A 191 -12.10 -20.48 4.27
N ALA A 192 -11.29 -19.77 3.45
CA ALA A 192 -10.47 -18.66 3.91
C ALA A 192 -11.34 -17.51 4.47
N GLU A 193 -12.44 -17.16 3.80
CA GLU A 193 -13.35 -16.13 4.29
C GLU A 193 -14.04 -16.56 5.60
N ARG A 194 -14.48 -17.80 5.71
CA ARG A 194 -15.07 -18.34 6.94
C ARG A 194 -14.06 -18.23 8.10
N ARG A 195 -12.84 -18.69 7.88
CA ARG A 195 -11.76 -18.66 8.86
C ARG A 195 -11.37 -17.23 9.25
N TYR A 196 -11.25 -16.34 8.29
CA TYR A 196 -11.00 -14.91 8.53
C TYR A 196 -12.06 -14.31 9.46
N ARG A 197 -13.34 -14.58 9.22
CA ARG A 197 -14.44 -14.07 10.06
C ARG A 197 -14.36 -14.57 11.50
N GLU A 198 -14.04 -15.84 11.71
CA GLU A 198 -13.86 -16.40 13.05
C GLU A 198 -12.73 -15.69 13.80
N LEU A 199 -11.60 -15.43 13.12
CA LEU A 199 -10.45 -14.77 13.71
C LEU A 199 -10.70 -13.28 14.00
N ARG A 200 -11.54 -12.62 13.22
CA ARG A 200 -11.93 -11.22 13.44
C ARG A 200 -12.60 -10.97 14.80
N GLU A 201 -13.29 -11.96 15.35
CA GLU A 201 -13.89 -11.84 16.68
C GLU A 201 -12.79 -11.78 17.77
N ILE A 202 -11.65 -12.45 17.56
CA ILE A 202 -10.50 -12.39 18.47
C ILE A 202 -9.87 -10.99 18.43
N GLU A 203 -9.68 -10.42 17.23
CA GLU A 203 -9.13 -9.06 17.06
C GLU A 203 -10.00 -8.02 17.78
N ARG A 204 -11.30 -8.09 17.62
CA ARG A 204 -12.24 -7.16 18.28
C ARG A 204 -12.12 -7.15 19.78
N ALA A 205 -11.81 -8.31 20.37
CA ALA A 205 -11.60 -8.45 21.81
C ALA A 205 -10.23 -7.95 22.28
N ALA A 206 -9.29 -7.70 21.37
CA ALA A 206 -7.89 -7.30 21.66
C ALA A 206 -7.59 -5.83 21.30
N ALA A 207 -8.60 -4.97 21.35
CA ALA A 207 -8.47 -3.56 20.94
C ALA A 207 -7.43 -2.75 21.74
N GLU A 208 -7.14 -3.14 23.00
CA GLU A 208 -6.10 -2.53 23.84
C GLU A 208 -4.67 -2.80 23.37
N ARG A 209 -4.46 -3.76 22.48
CA ARG A 209 -3.14 -4.08 21.91
C ARG A 209 -2.80 -3.26 20.67
N ARG A 210 -3.65 -2.34 20.27
CA ARG A 210 -3.47 -1.57 19.05
C ARG A 210 -2.36 -0.54 19.19
N VAL A 211 -1.47 -0.54 18.21
CA VAL A 211 -0.31 0.33 18.04
C VAL A 211 -0.32 0.96 16.63
N PRO A 212 0.46 2.01 16.35
CA PRO A 212 0.68 2.45 14.97
C PRO A 212 1.27 1.31 14.14
N THR A 213 0.65 0.97 13.02
CA THR A 213 1.11 -0.08 12.10
C THR A 213 1.18 0.46 10.69
N HIS A 214 2.21 0.09 9.93
CA HIS A 214 2.37 0.44 8.51
C HIS A 214 1.28 -0.24 7.66
N GLY A 215 1.15 -1.55 7.81
CA GLY A 215 0.20 -2.40 7.12
C GLY A 215 0.75 -3.13 5.91
N GLU A 216 1.73 -2.58 5.23
CA GLU A 216 2.34 -3.14 4.02
C GLU A 216 3.88 -2.99 4.02
N PRO A 217 4.60 -3.51 5.05
CA PRO A 217 6.05 -3.29 5.21
C PRO A 217 6.91 -4.20 4.34
N HIS A 218 6.39 -4.69 3.21
CA HIS A 218 7.12 -5.56 2.28
C HIS A 218 8.25 -4.82 1.54
N ALA A 219 9.13 -5.55 0.86
CA ALA A 219 10.33 -5.02 0.21
C ALA A 219 10.03 -3.90 -0.81
N GLY A 220 8.87 -3.94 -1.48
CA GLY A 220 8.43 -2.88 -2.40
C GLY A 220 8.23 -1.52 -1.74
N ASN A 221 7.87 -1.51 -0.44
CA ASN A 221 7.63 -0.31 0.36
C ASN A 221 8.82 0.02 1.28
N GLN A 222 10.01 -0.43 0.89
CA GLN A 222 11.28 -0.13 1.57
C GLN A 222 12.19 0.63 0.63
N LEU A 223 12.77 1.73 1.11
CA LEU A 223 13.75 2.53 0.39
C LEU A 223 15.11 2.37 1.07
N LEU A 224 16.04 1.74 0.37
CA LEU A 224 17.43 1.62 0.75
C LEU A 224 18.24 2.70 0.02
N THR A 225 18.76 3.66 0.76
CA THR A 225 19.55 4.78 0.22
C THR A 225 20.99 4.39 -0.07
N ALA A 226 21.69 5.21 -0.85
CA ALA A 226 23.09 4.94 -1.25
C ALA A 226 24.06 4.96 -0.06
N ASP A 227 23.76 5.72 1.00
CA ASP A 227 24.49 5.77 2.28
C ASP A 227 24.09 4.65 3.25
N GLY A 228 23.18 3.80 2.82
CA GLY A 228 22.79 2.60 3.55
C GLY A 228 21.66 2.80 4.56
N GLU A 229 21.00 3.96 4.60
CA GLU A 229 19.81 4.14 5.43
C GLU A 229 18.62 3.36 4.86
N LEU A 230 17.73 2.93 5.75
CA LEU A 230 16.51 2.21 5.40
C LEU A 230 15.29 2.96 5.89
N TYR A 231 14.38 3.27 4.96
CA TYR A 231 13.09 3.91 5.22
C TYR A 231 11.95 2.99 4.84
N LEU A 232 10.83 3.12 5.57
CA LEU A 232 9.52 2.65 5.14
C LEU A 232 8.83 3.79 4.39
N VAL A 233 8.23 3.47 3.26
CA VAL A 233 7.52 4.40 2.38
C VAL A 233 6.12 3.87 2.09
N ASP A 234 5.27 4.70 1.49
CA ASP A 234 3.88 4.32 1.15
C ASP A 234 3.00 4.16 2.40
N TRP A 235 2.77 5.29 3.07
CA TRP A 235 2.09 5.38 4.36
C TRP A 235 0.55 5.45 4.28
N GLU A 236 -0.04 5.25 3.10
CA GLU A 236 -1.49 5.41 2.91
C GLU A 236 -2.33 4.38 3.68
N THR A 237 -1.70 3.29 4.15
CA THR A 237 -2.34 2.25 4.97
C THR A 237 -2.08 2.37 6.46
N LEU A 238 -1.35 3.40 6.91
CA LEU A 238 -1.03 3.63 8.34
C LEU A 238 -2.30 3.68 9.19
N ALA A 239 -2.36 2.84 10.23
CA ALA A 239 -3.53 2.72 11.09
C ALA A 239 -3.18 2.20 12.48
N LEU A 240 -4.08 2.40 13.46
CA LEU A 240 -4.04 1.72 14.77
C LEU A 240 -4.56 0.30 14.63
N ALA A 241 -3.68 -0.68 14.77
CA ALA A 241 -4.02 -2.10 14.69
C ALA A 241 -3.13 -2.94 15.65
N PRO A 242 -3.45 -4.21 15.88
CA PRO A 242 -2.51 -5.13 16.51
C PRO A 242 -1.21 -5.21 15.71
N PRO A 243 -0.02 -5.32 16.38
CA PRO A 243 1.28 -5.33 15.70
C PRO A 243 1.42 -6.49 14.69
N GLU A 244 0.65 -7.54 14.86
CA GLU A 244 0.60 -8.68 13.94
C GLU A 244 0.19 -8.30 12.52
N ARG A 245 -0.44 -7.14 12.31
CA ARG A 245 -0.75 -6.61 10.98
C ARG A 245 0.51 -6.38 10.13
N ASP A 246 1.57 -5.89 10.74
CA ASP A 246 2.86 -5.73 10.08
C ASP A 246 3.70 -7.02 10.13
N LEU A 247 3.62 -7.73 11.27
CA LEU A 247 4.40 -8.94 11.50
C LEU A 247 3.97 -10.11 10.60
N ALA A 248 2.73 -10.13 10.14
CA ALA A 248 2.24 -11.17 9.21
C ALA A 248 3.00 -11.16 7.87
N ALA A 249 3.48 -9.99 7.43
CA ALA A 249 4.28 -9.83 6.21
C ALA A 249 5.74 -10.28 6.38
N LEU A 250 6.19 -10.58 7.61
CA LEU A 250 7.57 -11.00 7.89
C LEU A 250 7.73 -12.51 7.83
N GLU A 251 8.97 -12.94 7.58
CA GLU A 251 9.35 -14.35 7.74
C GLU A 251 9.03 -14.87 9.15
N PRO A 252 8.60 -16.11 9.31
CA PRO A 252 8.22 -16.65 10.61
C PRO A 252 9.25 -16.46 11.73
N ALA A 253 10.55 -16.56 11.40
CA ALA A 253 11.65 -16.37 12.35
C ALA A 253 11.78 -14.91 12.85
N ASP A 254 11.20 -13.94 12.13
CA ASP A 254 11.33 -12.51 12.44
C ASP A 254 10.07 -11.92 13.12
N ARG A 255 9.00 -12.71 13.28
CA ARG A 255 7.71 -12.25 13.86
C ARG A 255 7.76 -12.03 15.37
N GLY A 256 8.78 -12.56 16.05
CA GLY A 256 8.92 -12.46 17.51
C GLY A 256 8.10 -13.49 18.29
N GLU A 257 8.56 -13.80 19.51
CA GLU A 257 7.95 -14.86 20.36
C GLU A 257 6.57 -14.47 20.96
N HIS A 258 6.24 -13.18 20.95
CA HIS A 258 5.01 -12.65 21.55
C HIS A 258 3.89 -12.38 20.53
N ALA A 259 4.14 -12.62 19.25
CA ALA A 259 3.11 -12.48 18.23
C ALA A 259 2.03 -13.54 18.40
N GLU A 260 0.77 -13.12 18.41
CA GLU A 260 -0.37 -14.04 18.54
C GLU A 260 -0.61 -14.78 17.21
N PRO A 261 -0.43 -16.11 17.16
CA PRO A 261 -0.50 -16.87 15.91
C PRO A 261 -1.83 -16.73 15.17
N ARG A 262 -2.95 -16.60 15.89
CA ARG A 262 -4.28 -16.42 15.29
C ARG A 262 -4.43 -15.04 14.65
N MET A 263 -3.78 -14.03 15.22
CA MET A 263 -3.78 -12.68 14.66
C MET A 263 -2.90 -12.62 13.40
N LEU A 264 -1.75 -13.29 13.41
CA LEU A 264 -0.92 -13.43 12.21
C LEU A 264 -1.68 -14.13 11.08
N GLU A 265 -2.38 -15.22 11.38
CA GLU A 265 -3.23 -15.94 10.43
C GLU A 265 -4.35 -15.04 9.90
N MET A 266 -5.00 -14.27 10.76
CA MET A 266 -6.06 -13.35 10.36
C MET A 266 -5.58 -12.31 9.37
N PHE A 267 -4.44 -11.64 9.65
CA PHE A 267 -3.92 -10.62 8.75
C PHE A 267 -3.37 -11.20 7.45
N ALA A 268 -2.79 -12.39 7.46
CA ALA A 268 -2.41 -13.09 6.24
C ALA A 268 -3.63 -13.41 5.36
N LEU A 269 -4.72 -13.91 5.96
CA LEU A 269 -5.98 -14.14 5.25
C LEU A 269 -6.61 -12.84 4.75
N GLU A 270 -6.54 -11.76 5.54
CA GLU A 270 -7.02 -10.46 5.09
C GLU A 270 -6.28 -9.98 3.85
N TRP A 271 -4.95 -10.10 3.86
CA TRP A 271 -4.13 -9.76 2.70
C TRP A 271 -4.63 -10.49 1.45
N THR A 272 -4.56 -11.81 1.44
CA THR A 272 -4.99 -12.63 0.30
C THR A 272 -6.42 -12.32 -0.16
N LEU A 273 -7.38 -12.23 0.77
CA LEU A 273 -8.78 -11.97 0.42
C LEU A 273 -8.99 -10.56 -0.14
N SER A 274 -8.27 -9.56 0.40
CA SER A 274 -8.36 -8.18 -0.11
C SER A 274 -7.72 -8.03 -1.48
N GLU A 275 -6.56 -8.66 -1.72
CA GLU A 275 -5.90 -8.68 -3.03
C GLU A 275 -6.77 -9.37 -4.09
N VAL A 276 -7.35 -10.51 -3.76
CA VAL A 276 -8.32 -11.20 -4.65
C VAL A 276 -9.49 -10.26 -5.02
N GLU A 277 -10.00 -9.47 -4.06
CA GLU A 277 -11.08 -8.52 -4.32
C GLU A 277 -10.62 -7.34 -5.21
N GLU A 278 -9.39 -6.85 -5.06
CA GLU A 278 -8.83 -5.79 -5.90
C GLU A 278 -8.55 -6.31 -7.32
N TYR A 279 -7.92 -7.47 -7.48
CA TYR A 279 -7.68 -8.07 -8.81
C TYR A 279 -8.99 -8.41 -9.54
N GLN A 280 -10.03 -8.85 -8.83
CA GLN A 280 -11.34 -9.06 -9.41
C GLN A 280 -11.93 -7.75 -9.98
N ARG A 281 -11.78 -6.63 -9.26
CA ARG A 281 -12.22 -5.31 -9.76
C ARG A 281 -11.41 -4.88 -10.97
N TRP A 282 -10.07 -5.08 -10.92
CA TRP A 282 -9.17 -4.76 -12.01
C TRP A 282 -9.60 -5.42 -13.32
N PHE A 283 -9.77 -6.75 -13.31
CA PHE A 283 -10.06 -7.50 -14.52
C PHE A 283 -11.51 -7.39 -15.01
N ARG A 284 -12.39 -6.83 -14.21
CA ARG A 284 -13.75 -6.42 -14.62
C ARG A 284 -13.83 -4.99 -15.10
N ALA A 285 -12.78 -4.22 -15.01
CA ALA A 285 -12.64 -2.92 -15.65
C ALA A 285 -12.03 -3.07 -17.05
N PRO A 286 -12.27 -2.11 -17.97
CA PRO A 286 -11.62 -2.10 -19.28
C PRO A 286 -10.09 -2.12 -19.14
N HIS A 287 -9.44 -3.08 -19.81
CA HIS A 287 -8.00 -3.23 -19.83
C HIS A 287 -7.52 -3.74 -21.19
N THR A 288 -6.25 -3.44 -21.56
CA THR A 288 -5.72 -3.68 -22.91
C THR A 288 -4.54 -4.67 -22.95
N GLY A 289 -4.20 -5.30 -21.83
CA GLY A 289 -3.06 -6.22 -21.72
C GLY A 289 -1.74 -5.50 -21.57
N THR A 290 -1.72 -4.38 -20.86
CA THR A 290 -0.52 -3.61 -20.52
C THR A 290 0.45 -4.42 -19.64
N GLU A 291 1.60 -3.86 -19.32
CA GLU A 291 2.52 -4.46 -18.35
C GLU A 291 1.85 -4.54 -16.96
N ASP A 292 1.15 -3.50 -16.54
CA ASP A 292 0.41 -3.49 -15.27
C ASP A 292 -0.67 -4.58 -15.22
N ASP A 293 -1.39 -4.80 -16.32
CA ASP A 293 -2.40 -5.88 -16.39
C ASP A 293 -1.76 -7.28 -16.23
N ARG A 294 -0.55 -7.49 -16.77
CA ARG A 294 0.17 -8.75 -16.61
C ARG A 294 0.71 -8.93 -15.19
N ILE A 295 1.19 -7.85 -14.57
CA ILE A 295 1.60 -7.86 -13.17
C ILE A 295 0.41 -8.18 -12.28
N ALA A 296 -0.74 -7.58 -12.52
CA ALA A 296 -1.98 -7.87 -11.79
C ALA A 296 -2.39 -9.35 -11.93
N LEU A 297 -2.27 -9.92 -13.14
CA LEU A 297 -2.61 -11.33 -13.34
C LEU A 297 -1.63 -12.26 -12.60
N ALA A 298 -0.32 -11.96 -12.64
CA ALA A 298 0.68 -12.72 -11.91
C ALA A 298 0.46 -12.64 -10.39
N GLY A 299 0.12 -11.46 -9.87
CA GLY A 299 -0.24 -11.28 -8.45
C GLY A 299 -1.49 -12.11 -8.07
N LEU A 300 -2.53 -12.10 -8.91
CA LEU A 300 -3.70 -12.96 -8.68
C LEU A 300 -3.33 -14.45 -8.69
N GLU A 301 -2.45 -14.90 -9.59
CA GLU A 301 -1.97 -16.29 -9.65
C GLU A 301 -1.18 -16.65 -8.38
N GLU A 302 -0.36 -15.72 -7.87
CA GLU A 302 0.40 -15.89 -6.62
C GLU A 302 -0.53 -16.01 -5.40
N GLU A 303 -1.50 -15.10 -5.23
CA GLU A 303 -2.46 -15.15 -4.13
C GLU A 303 -3.37 -16.40 -4.16
N LEU A 304 -3.60 -16.94 -5.34
CA LEU A 304 -4.38 -18.16 -5.53
C LEU A 304 -3.51 -19.43 -5.60
N ALA A 305 -2.20 -19.36 -5.36
CA ALA A 305 -1.35 -20.53 -5.28
C ALA A 305 -1.72 -21.42 -4.07
N PRO A 306 -1.50 -22.77 -4.15
CA PRO A 306 -1.86 -23.71 -3.08
C PRO A 306 -1.10 -23.46 -1.78
#